data_0fa118524aea536099464802323edd1b
#
_entry.id   0fa118524aea536099464802323edd1b
#
_cell.length_a   1.000
_cell.length_b   1.000
_cell.length_c   1.000
_cell.angle_alpha   90.00
_cell.angle_beta   90.00
_cell.angle_gamma   90.00
#
_symmetry.space_group_name_H-M   'P 1'
#
loop_
_entity.id
_entity.type
_entity.pdbx_description
1 polymer ?
#
loop_
_entity_poly.entity_id
_entity_poly.type
_entity_poly.pdbx_seq_one_letter_code
_entity_poly.pdbx_strand_id
1 'polypeptide(L)'
;MDLFNYHRRESSVVHIGALDMGGDNPVRIQSMTTTSTDDTEGSVAQAERIIKAGGELVRLTTQGVKEAENLKNINAGIRRDGFSTPLVADVHFNPLVADVAARYAEKVRINPGNYVDPARKFVKHDYTDEEYASELKKIEERLVPFLDICKENHTAIRIGVNHGSLSDRIRNRYGDTPEGIVESCMEFLRICKKHDFGDVVISIKSSNTVVMVRSVRLLVDTMDKEDMHYPLHLGVTEAGEGEDGRIKSAVGIGALLADGIGDTIRVSLTEEPEAEVPVARHLVDYIDRKAGHQLIPAETYEGFDWLRPERRTTKPVDNIGGGNVPVVMVSENADNAARDEDASKADYIYVGSNLPKERKEGKRYVVDYQLYVQADDKSQLYPIFPVTAMPFVSMVQAKLKFLVLQFGTPADEYLACLKTHPEIVVVCVSNHQNRLGSQRALVHEMMIAGVENPVVFAQMYRLNDAEEFQLEAAADMGALMIDGLCDGIWLMNDGDIALSTIEGTAFGILQAGRLRTSKTEYISCPGCGRTLYDLRDTIKRIHEATKDMKGLKIGIMGCIVNGPGEMADADYGYVGAGPGKISLYKGKECVEHNIPEGEAVERLLRLIKTDRPEIGNK
;
A
#
# COMPACT_ATOMS: atom_id res chain seq x y z
N MET A 1 13.00 10.09 -13.64
CA MET A 1 12.45 10.16 -12.27
C MET A 1 13.51 10.71 -11.33
N ASP A 2 13.21 11.74 -10.54
CA ASP A 2 14.09 12.21 -9.48
C ASP A 2 13.71 11.49 -8.17
N LEU A 3 14.64 10.73 -7.59
CA LEU A 3 14.40 9.95 -6.37
C LEU A 3 14.50 10.78 -5.08
N PHE A 4 15.07 11.95 -5.17
CA PHE A 4 15.44 12.77 -4.03
C PHE A 4 14.57 14.02 -3.91
N ASN A 5 14.15 14.58 -5.04
CA ASN A 5 13.37 15.80 -5.07
C ASN A 5 11.92 15.52 -5.49
N TYR A 6 10.99 16.04 -4.70
CA TYR A 6 9.57 15.86 -4.97
C TYR A 6 9.11 16.78 -6.10
N HIS A 7 8.66 16.16 -7.18
CA HIS A 7 8.00 16.80 -8.29
C HIS A 7 6.81 15.96 -8.71
N ARG A 8 5.66 16.58 -8.80
CA ARG A 8 4.47 15.88 -9.29
C ARG A 8 4.64 15.58 -10.79
N ARG A 9 4.35 14.33 -11.20
CA ARG A 9 4.39 13.91 -12.60
C ARG A 9 3.36 14.70 -13.40
N GLU A 10 3.78 15.22 -14.55
CA GLU A 10 2.87 15.82 -15.52
C GLU A 10 1.94 14.75 -16.09
N SER A 11 0.63 15.00 -16.03
CA SER A 11 -0.40 14.15 -16.61
C SER A 11 -1.36 14.98 -17.46
N SER A 12 -2.06 14.34 -18.40
CA SER A 12 -3.11 14.99 -19.17
C SER A 12 -4.31 15.33 -18.27
N VAL A 13 -5.05 16.36 -18.62
CA VAL A 13 -6.29 16.69 -17.91
C VAL A 13 -7.42 15.84 -18.47
N VAL A 14 -8.20 15.23 -17.59
CA VAL A 14 -9.41 14.45 -17.89
C VAL A 14 -10.61 15.14 -17.29
N HIS A 15 -11.65 15.35 -18.09
CA HIS A 15 -12.89 15.95 -17.68
C HIS A 15 -13.90 14.90 -17.20
N ILE A 16 -14.40 15.03 -15.97
CA ILE A 16 -15.34 14.08 -15.36
C ILE A 16 -16.54 14.87 -14.86
N GLY A 17 -17.51 15.12 -15.75
CA GLY A 17 -18.60 16.05 -15.46
C GLY A 17 -18.06 17.44 -15.13
N ALA A 18 -18.34 17.94 -13.94
CA ALA A 18 -17.87 19.26 -13.46
C ALA A 18 -16.47 19.21 -12.79
N LEU A 19 -15.79 18.07 -12.79
CA LEU A 19 -14.51 17.87 -12.11
C LEU A 19 -13.39 17.62 -13.12
N ASP A 20 -12.33 18.41 -13.03
CA ASP A 20 -11.08 18.17 -13.75
C ASP A 20 -10.09 17.39 -12.90
N MET A 21 -9.37 16.45 -13.53
CA MET A 21 -8.38 15.55 -12.91
C MET A 21 -7.12 15.51 -13.76
N GLY A 22 -5.95 15.45 -13.12
CA GLY A 22 -4.66 15.48 -13.80
C GLY A 22 -4.17 16.91 -14.07
N GLY A 23 -3.03 17.04 -14.76
CA GLY A 23 -2.35 18.32 -14.90
C GLY A 23 -2.02 18.96 -13.55
N ASP A 24 -2.27 20.25 -13.45
CA ASP A 24 -2.06 21.02 -12.21
C ASP A 24 -3.22 20.92 -11.20
N ASN A 25 -4.25 20.13 -11.52
CA ASN A 25 -5.37 19.95 -10.59
C ASN A 25 -4.92 19.18 -9.33
N PRO A 26 -5.53 19.46 -8.15
CA PRO A 26 -5.21 18.75 -6.92
C PRO A 26 -5.52 17.25 -7.03
N VAL A 27 -4.83 16.45 -6.24
CA VAL A 27 -5.12 15.01 -6.14
C VAL A 27 -6.53 14.81 -5.59
N ARG A 28 -7.38 14.11 -6.33
CA ARG A 28 -8.81 13.94 -6.02
C ARG A 28 -9.05 12.76 -5.09
N ILE A 29 -10.02 12.90 -4.20
CA ILE A 29 -10.42 11.86 -3.25
C ILE A 29 -11.68 11.17 -3.76
N GLN A 30 -11.59 9.84 -3.93
CA GLN A 30 -12.72 9.00 -4.31
C GLN A 30 -13.05 8.01 -3.20
N SER A 31 -14.35 7.76 -2.94
CA SER A 31 -14.82 6.62 -2.18
C SER A 31 -15.88 5.84 -2.95
N MET A 32 -16.45 4.78 -2.36
CA MET A 32 -17.37 3.87 -3.03
C MET A 32 -18.49 3.46 -2.09
N THR A 33 -19.74 3.48 -2.59
CA THR A 33 -20.91 3.01 -1.84
C THR A 33 -20.85 1.50 -1.57
N THR A 34 -21.44 1.08 -0.48
CA THR A 34 -21.67 -0.32 -0.13
C THR A 34 -23.13 -0.76 -0.32
N THR A 35 -24.02 0.18 -0.61
CA THR A 35 -25.43 -0.07 -0.92
C THR A 35 -25.60 -0.81 -2.24
N SER A 36 -26.73 -1.49 -2.40
CA SER A 36 -27.17 -1.98 -3.71
C SER A 36 -27.49 -0.77 -4.62
N THR A 37 -26.98 -0.79 -5.84
CA THR A 37 -27.28 0.27 -6.82
C THR A 37 -28.72 0.20 -7.34
N ASP A 38 -29.48 -0.86 -7.07
CA ASP A 38 -30.93 -0.95 -7.26
C ASP A 38 -31.71 -0.16 -6.19
N ASP A 39 -31.12 0.12 -5.04
CA ASP A 39 -31.68 0.95 -3.98
C ASP A 39 -31.29 2.42 -4.21
N THR A 40 -32.16 3.18 -4.87
CA THR A 40 -31.93 4.58 -5.20
C THR A 40 -31.78 5.45 -3.94
N GLU A 41 -32.68 5.31 -2.98
CA GLU A 41 -32.70 6.18 -1.78
C GLU A 41 -31.48 5.91 -0.89
N GLY A 42 -31.19 4.63 -0.62
CA GLY A 42 -30.01 4.23 0.14
C GLY A 42 -28.69 4.66 -0.51
N SER A 43 -28.59 4.53 -1.84
CA SER A 43 -27.41 4.93 -2.60
C SER A 43 -27.22 6.46 -2.62
N VAL A 44 -28.29 7.25 -2.78
CA VAL A 44 -28.21 8.72 -2.67
C VAL A 44 -27.77 9.12 -1.27
N ALA A 45 -28.42 8.60 -0.24
CA ALA A 45 -28.08 8.93 1.15
C ALA A 45 -26.63 8.60 1.51
N GLN A 46 -26.10 7.45 1.07
CA GLN A 46 -24.71 7.08 1.33
C GLN A 46 -23.72 7.92 0.50
N ALA A 47 -24.06 8.20 -0.77
CA ALA A 47 -23.25 9.08 -1.61
C ALA A 47 -23.13 10.48 -0.98
N GLU A 48 -24.22 11.03 -0.45
CA GLU A 48 -24.19 12.32 0.25
C GLU A 48 -23.30 12.31 1.50
N ARG A 49 -23.30 11.23 2.28
CA ARG A 49 -22.37 11.13 3.43
C ARG A 49 -20.92 11.17 2.98
N ILE A 50 -20.59 10.44 1.90
CA ILE A 50 -19.25 10.46 1.29
C ILE A 50 -18.89 11.87 0.82
N ILE A 51 -19.81 12.57 0.13
CA ILE A 51 -19.60 13.93 -0.37
C ILE A 51 -19.40 14.91 0.78
N LYS A 52 -20.25 14.85 1.81
CA LYS A 52 -20.17 15.71 3.00
C LYS A 52 -18.87 15.47 3.80
N ALA A 53 -18.30 14.27 3.75
CA ALA A 53 -17.00 13.98 4.30
C ALA A 53 -15.82 14.54 3.46
N GLY A 54 -16.08 15.07 2.26
CA GLY A 54 -15.09 15.65 1.35
C GLY A 54 -14.71 14.75 0.17
N GLY A 55 -15.50 13.70 -0.11
CA GLY A 55 -15.34 12.86 -1.30
C GLY A 55 -15.69 13.64 -2.58
N GLU A 56 -14.77 13.65 -3.54
CA GLU A 56 -14.89 14.39 -4.79
C GLU A 56 -15.42 13.54 -5.96
N LEU A 57 -15.38 12.21 -5.81
CA LEU A 57 -15.99 11.22 -6.71
C LEU A 57 -16.62 10.11 -5.88
N VAL A 58 -17.81 9.68 -6.30
CA VAL A 58 -18.52 8.57 -5.66
C VAL A 58 -18.68 7.42 -6.65
N ARG A 59 -18.14 6.23 -6.31
CA ARG A 59 -18.22 5.03 -7.14
C ARG A 59 -19.34 4.11 -6.67
N LEU A 60 -20.12 3.61 -7.61
CA LEU A 60 -21.21 2.64 -7.36
C LEU A 60 -20.94 1.34 -8.12
N THR A 61 -21.22 0.22 -7.48
CA THR A 61 -21.20 -1.09 -8.12
C THR A 61 -22.27 -1.17 -9.20
N THR A 62 -21.93 -1.63 -10.40
CA THR A 62 -22.86 -1.70 -11.54
C THR A 62 -22.70 -3.06 -12.20
N GLN A 63 -23.51 -4.04 -11.76
CA GLN A 63 -23.39 -5.43 -12.16
C GLN A 63 -24.27 -5.78 -13.37
N GLY A 64 -25.40 -5.11 -13.52
CA GLY A 64 -26.39 -5.38 -14.54
C GLY A 64 -26.94 -4.13 -15.19
N VAL A 65 -27.66 -4.35 -16.30
CA VAL A 65 -28.29 -3.25 -17.07
C VAL A 65 -29.28 -2.44 -16.20
N LYS A 66 -30.04 -3.11 -15.32
CA LYS A 66 -30.99 -2.47 -14.41
C LYS A 66 -30.29 -1.47 -13.46
N GLU A 67 -29.17 -1.89 -12.86
CA GLU A 67 -28.35 -1.00 -12.01
C GLU A 67 -27.76 0.15 -12.82
N ALA A 68 -27.28 -0.12 -14.05
CA ALA A 68 -26.77 0.90 -14.95
C ALA A 68 -27.84 1.95 -15.32
N GLU A 69 -29.07 1.53 -15.60
CA GLU A 69 -30.21 2.43 -15.84
C GLU A 69 -30.59 3.23 -14.58
N ASN A 70 -30.51 2.61 -13.40
CA ASN A 70 -30.83 3.26 -12.12
C ASN A 70 -29.83 4.36 -11.74
N LEU A 71 -28.62 4.36 -12.30
CA LEU A 71 -27.66 5.48 -12.12
C LEU A 71 -28.28 6.83 -12.49
N LYS A 72 -29.19 6.87 -13.47
CA LYS A 72 -29.94 8.06 -13.83
C LYS A 72 -30.73 8.64 -12.64
N ASN A 73 -31.42 7.77 -11.88
CA ASN A 73 -32.24 8.18 -10.75
C ASN A 73 -31.35 8.60 -9.56
N ILE A 74 -30.26 7.88 -9.31
CA ILE A 74 -29.31 8.21 -8.26
C ILE A 74 -28.64 9.56 -8.56
N ASN A 75 -28.19 9.77 -9.80
CA ASN A 75 -27.60 11.04 -10.24
C ASN A 75 -28.61 12.19 -10.08
N ALA A 76 -29.86 12.01 -10.52
CA ALA A 76 -30.91 13.02 -10.37
C ALA A 76 -31.19 13.33 -8.88
N GLY A 77 -31.16 12.34 -7.99
CA GLY A 77 -31.28 12.52 -6.54
C GLY A 77 -30.20 13.43 -5.99
N ILE A 78 -28.95 13.10 -6.26
CA ILE A 78 -27.77 13.88 -5.81
C ILE A 78 -27.81 15.32 -6.36
N ARG A 79 -28.21 15.52 -7.63
CA ARG A 79 -28.35 16.86 -8.25
C ARG A 79 -29.50 17.66 -7.63
N ARG A 80 -30.63 17.02 -7.34
CA ARG A 80 -31.75 17.65 -6.66
C ARG A 80 -31.36 18.18 -5.28
N ASP A 81 -30.52 17.44 -4.58
CA ASP A 81 -30.06 17.77 -3.23
C ASP A 81 -28.85 18.73 -3.23
N GLY A 82 -28.52 19.29 -4.43
CA GLY A 82 -27.58 20.40 -4.62
C GLY A 82 -26.12 20.03 -4.83
N PHE A 83 -25.79 18.75 -4.99
CA PHE A 83 -24.41 18.31 -5.20
C PHE A 83 -24.10 18.13 -6.70
N SER A 84 -22.89 18.55 -7.11
CA SER A 84 -22.35 18.37 -8.46
C SER A 84 -21.34 17.25 -8.59
N THR A 85 -21.06 16.52 -7.51
CA THR A 85 -20.05 15.45 -7.46
C THR A 85 -20.32 14.38 -8.50
N PRO A 86 -19.32 14.02 -9.34
CA PRO A 86 -19.48 13.00 -10.38
C PRO A 86 -19.66 11.60 -9.81
N LEU A 87 -20.50 10.80 -10.50
CA LEU A 87 -20.66 9.39 -10.23
C LEU A 87 -19.76 8.54 -11.12
N VAL A 88 -19.27 7.46 -10.56
CA VAL A 88 -18.43 6.47 -11.25
C VAL A 88 -19.10 5.12 -11.24
N ALA A 89 -19.47 4.59 -12.39
CA ALA A 89 -19.99 3.23 -12.53
C ALA A 89 -18.86 2.21 -12.52
N ASP A 90 -18.95 1.19 -11.65
CA ASP A 90 -17.95 0.11 -11.54
C ASP A 90 -18.47 -1.16 -12.22
N VAL A 91 -18.12 -1.34 -13.49
CA VAL A 91 -18.59 -2.42 -14.35
C VAL A 91 -17.60 -3.57 -14.42
N HIS A 92 -18.13 -4.79 -14.33
CA HIS A 92 -17.39 -6.04 -14.50
C HIS A 92 -18.14 -7.03 -15.40
N PHE A 93 -17.43 -7.89 -16.12
CA PHE A 93 -17.87 -9.03 -16.91
C PHE A 93 -18.79 -8.76 -18.10
N ASN A 94 -19.60 -7.73 -18.09
CA ASN A 94 -20.59 -7.48 -19.15
C ASN A 94 -20.38 -6.12 -19.81
N PRO A 95 -19.77 -6.08 -21.01
CA PRO A 95 -19.55 -4.82 -21.75
C PRO A 95 -20.83 -4.02 -22.03
N LEU A 96 -21.99 -4.67 -22.23
CA LEU A 96 -23.26 -3.96 -22.47
C LEU A 96 -23.70 -3.10 -21.28
N VAL A 97 -23.32 -3.51 -20.06
CA VAL A 97 -23.57 -2.71 -18.85
C VAL A 97 -22.76 -1.41 -18.88
N ALA A 98 -21.53 -1.46 -19.39
CA ALA A 98 -20.69 -0.28 -19.58
C ALA A 98 -21.31 0.70 -20.59
N ASP A 99 -21.85 0.20 -21.72
CA ASP A 99 -22.52 1.01 -22.73
C ASP A 99 -23.73 1.79 -22.16
N VAL A 100 -24.52 1.14 -21.30
CA VAL A 100 -25.67 1.76 -20.64
C VAL A 100 -25.20 2.75 -19.57
N ALA A 101 -24.24 2.36 -18.75
CA ALA A 101 -23.71 3.18 -17.67
C ALA A 101 -23.07 4.49 -18.19
N ALA A 102 -22.41 4.45 -19.35
CA ALA A 102 -21.81 5.62 -19.99
C ALA A 102 -22.82 6.74 -20.34
N ARG A 103 -24.10 6.44 -20.36
CA ARG A 103 -25.15 7.42 -20.62
C ARG A 103 -25.64 8.13 -19.36
N TYR A 104 -25.31 7.63 -18.18
CA TYR A 104 -25.90 8.07 -16.90
C TYR A 104 -24.88 8.35 -15.79
N ALA A 105 -23.61 8.00 -15.99
CA ALA A 105 -22.51 8.30 -15.09
C ALA A 105 -21.46 9.16 -15.80
N GLU A 106 -20.79 10.02 -15.06
CA GLU A 106 -19.74 10.90 -15.60
C GLU A 106 -18.43 10.14 -15.84
N LYS A 107 -18.27 8.97 -15.22
CA LYS A 107 -17.13 8.08 -15.48
C LYS A 107 -17.56 6.63 -15.38
N VAL A 108 -17.04 5.77 -16.27
CA VAL A 108 -17.24 4.33 -16.23
C VAL A 108 -15.91 3.63 -16.04
N ARG A 109 -15.81 2.77 -15.03
CA ARG A 109 -14.67 1.86 -14.87
C ARG A 109 -14.96 0.54 -15.55
N ILE A 110 -14.04 0.12 -16.41
CA ILE A 110 -13.96 -1.21 -16.98
C ILE A 110 -12.72 -1.92 -16.48
N ASN A 111 -12.77 -3.27 -16.44
CA ASN A 111 -11.63 -4.09 -16.02
C ASN A 111 -11.12 -4.91 -17.20
N PRO A 112 -9.93 -4.63 -17.74
CA PRO A 112 -9.33 -5.38 -18.85
C PRO A 112 -9.35 -6.89 -18.66
N GLY A 113 -9.15 -7.37 -17.45
CA GLY A 113 -9.09 -8.80 -17.14
C GLY A 113 -10.41 -9.56 -17.32
N ASN A 114 -11.55 -8.85 -17.47
CA ASN A 114 -12.87 -9.47 -17.61
C ASN A 114 -13.85 -8.64 -18.47
N TYR A 115 -13.36 -7.71 -19.27
CA TYR A 115 -14.21 -6.88 -20.14
C TYR A 115 -14.60 -7.61 -21.43
N VAL A 116 -13.62 -8.22 -22.12
CA VAL A 116 -13.81 -9.04 -23.32
C VAL A 116 -13.34 -10.48 -23.05
N ASP A 117 -12.21 -10.60 -22.40
CA ASP A 117 -11.69 -11.89 -21.97
C ASP A 117 -12.68 -12.57 -21.00
N PRO A 118 -12.84 -13.90 -21.10
CA PRO A 118 -13.71 -14.63 -20.19
C PRO A 118 -13.18 -14.53 -18.74
N ALA A 119 -14.09 -14.70 -17.77
CA ALA A 119 -13.69 -14.78 -16.37
C ALA A 119 -12.58 -15.84 -16.19
N ARG A 120 -11.59 -15.49 -15.34
CA ARG A 120 -10.40 -16.32 -15.05
C ARG A 120 -10.79 -17.75 -14.65
N LYS A 121 -10.28 -18.73 -15.37
CA LYS A 121 -10.50 -20.17 -15.16
C LYS A 121 -9.22 -20.91 -14.78
N PHE A 122 -8.07 -20.22 -14.72
CA PHE A 122 -6.75 -20.81 -14.47
C PHE A 122 -6.32 -21.86 -15.53
N VAL A 123 -6.80 -21.72 -16.75
CA VAL A 123 -6.48 -22.60 -17.87
C VAL A 123 -5.12 -22.21 -18.45
N LYS A 124 -4.26 -23.20 -18.68
CA LYS A 124 -3.01 -23.01 -19.43
C LYS A 124 -3.28 -23.14 -20.92
N HIS A 125 -2.87 -22.13 -21.68
CA HIS A 125 -2.89 -22.13 -23.14
C HIS A 125 -1.73 -21.27 -23.65
N ASP A 126 -0.86 -21.88 -24.45
CA ASP A 126 0.28 -21.15 -25.05
C ASP A 126 -0.20 -20.52 -26.36
N TYR A 127 -0.52 -19.22 -26.31
CA TYR A 127 -0.97 -18.46 -27.47
C TYR A 127 0.16 -18.26 -28.47
N THR A 128 -0.08 -18.58 -29.74
CA THR A 128 0.80 -18.11 -30.84
C THR A 128 0.64 -16.58 -30.99
N ASP A 129 1.56 -15.94 -31.72
CA ASP A 129 1.48 -14.50 -31.98
C ASP A 129 0.24 -14.15 -32.81
N GLU A 130 -0.17 -14.99 -33.75
CA GLU A 130 -1.38 -14.83 -34.54
C GLU A 130 -2.65 -14.98 -33.72
N GLU A 131 -2.72 -15.97 -32.82
CA GLU A 131 -3.84 -16.16 -31.90
C GLU A 131 -3.95 -14.96 -30.98
N TYR A 132 -2.84 -14.50 -30.39
CA TYR A 132 -2.80 -13.35 -29.52
C TYR A 132 -3.26 -12.07 -30.22
N ALA A 133 -2.78 -11.81 -31.43
CA ALA A 133 -3.21 -10.67 -32.25
C ALA A 133 -4.71 -10.72 -32.58
N SER A 134 -5.25 -11.93 -32.78
CA SER A 134 -6.70 -12.13 -33.02
C SER A 134 -7.51 -11.75 -31.75
N GLU A 135 -7.02 -12.08 -30.55
CA GLU A 135 -7.68 -11.67 -29.30
C GLU A 135 -7.62 -10.14 -29.10
N LEU A 136 -6.50 -9.49 -29.41
CA LEU A 136 -6.39 -8.03 -29.37
C LEU A 136 -7.39 -7.37 -30.32
N LYS A 137 -7.59 -7.92 -31.51
CA LYS A 137 -8.58 -7.42 -32.45
C LYS A 137 -10.01 -7.51 -31.91
N LYS A 138 -10.36 -8.60 -31.22
CA LYS A 138 -11.68 -8.74 -30.57
C LYS A 138 -11.87 -7.67 -29.48
N ILE A 139 -10.80 -7.37 -28.72
CA ILE A 139 -10.84 -6.30 -27.72
C ILE A 139 -11.11 -4.97 -28.40
N GLU A 140 -10.40 -4.63 -29.47
CA GLU A 140 -10.60 -3.39 -30.22
C GLU A 140 -12.03 -3.30 -30.78
N GLU A 141 -12.51 -4.36 -31.47
CA GLU A 141 -13.85 -4.43 -32.03
C GLU A 141 -14.96 -4.20 -30.98
N ARG A 142 -14.73 -4.57 -29.74
CA ARG A 142 -15.70 -4.37 -28.64
C ARG A 142 -15.51 -3.03 -27.92
N LEU A 143 -14.27 -2.57 -27.78
CA LEU A 143 -13.97 -1.34 -27.06
C LEU A 143 -14.37 -0.08 -27.85
N VAL A 144 -14.12 -0.06 -29.16
CA VAL A 144 -14.37 1.12 -30.00
C VAL A 144 -15.83 1.61 -29.95
N PRO A 145 -16.86 0.77 -30.11
CA PRO A 145 -18.25 1.22 -29.95
C PRO A 145 -18.54 1.82 -28.57
N PHE A 146 -17.92 1.32 -27.51
CA PHE A 146 -18.05 1.89 -26.16
C PHE A 146 -17.37 3.26 -26.07
N LEU A 147 -16.19 3.45 -26.68
CA LEU A 147 -15.52 4.76 -26.73
C LEU A 147 -16.38 5.78 -27.49
N ASP A 148 -17.07 5.38 -28.56
CA ASP A 148 -17.97 6.27 -29.30
C ASP A 148 -19.15 6.72 -28.42
N ILE A 149 -19.77 5.81 -27.65
CA ILE A 149 -20.81 6.17 -26.69
C ILE A 149 -20.25 7.13 -25.62
N CYS A 150 -19.03 6.91 -25.14
CA CYS A 150 -18.39 7.80 -24.18
C CYS A 150 -18.15 9.21 -24.78
N LYS A 151 -17.69 9.30 -26.02
CA LYS A 151 -17.53 10.59 -26.73
C LYS A 151 -18.87 11.34 -26.86
N GLU A 152 -19.93 10.63 -27.26
CA GLU A 152 -21.28 11.23 -27.42
C GLU A 152 -21.85 11.76 -26.09
N ASN A 153 -21.52 11.12 -24.96
CA ASN A 153 -22.07 11.47 -23.66
C ASN A 153 -21.08 12.26 -22.77
N HIS A 154 -19.90 12.61 -23.27
CA HIS A 154 -18.81 13.25 -22.50
C HIS A 154 -18.45 12.47 -21.24
N THR A 155 -18.41 11.15 -21.34
CA THR A 155 -18.14 10.24 -20.22
C THR A 155 -16.69 9.83 -20.25
N ALA A 156 -15.95 10.10 -19.16
CA ALA A 156 -14.59 9.60 -18.98
C ALA A 156 -14.61 8.10 -18.71
N ILE A 157 -13.50 7.44 -19.00
CA ILE A 157 -13.34 6.03 -18.65
C ILE A 157 -12.21 5.83 -17.63
N ARG A 158 -12.32 4.78 -16.82
CA ARG A 158 -11.19 4.29 -16.05
C ARG A 158 -10.87 2.86 -16.46
N ILE A 159 -9.67 2.66 -16.99
CA ILE A 159 -9.09 1.34 -17.21
C ILE A 159 -8.51 0.88 -15.88
N GLY A 160 -9.22 -0.03 -15.23
CA GLY A 160 -8.94 -0.43 -13.85
C GLY A 160 -8.52 -1.89 -13.77
N VAL A 161 -7.22 -2.16 -13.73
CA VAL A 161 -6.65 -3.51 -13.56
C VAL A 161 -6.50 -3.84 -12.09
N ASN A 162 -7.00 -4.99 -11.68
CA ASN A 162 -6.69 -5.60 -10.39
C ASN A 162 -5.80 -6.82 -10.62
N HIS A 163 -4.73 -6.95 -9.86
CA HIS A 163 -3.81 -8.08 -9.92
C HIS A 163 -4.55 -9.43 -9.84
N GLY A 164 -5.51 -9.53 -8.90
CA GLY A 164 -6.30 -10.74 -8.71
C GLY A 164 -7.22 -11.14 -9.86
N SER A 165 -7.53 -10.23 -10.78
CA SER A 165 -8.46 -10.48 -11.90
C SER A 165 -7.82 -10.40 -13.29
N LEU A 166 -6.49 -10.58 -13.40
CA LEU A 166 -5.82 -10.69 -14.70
C LEU A 166 -6.41 -11.85 -15.51
N SER A 167 -6.62 -11.63 -16.82
CA SER A 167 -7.10 -12.69 -17.71
C SER A 167 -6.09 -13.84 -17.84
N ASP A 168 -6.60 -15.04 -18.15
CA ASP A 168 -5.73 -16.20 -18.39
C ASP A 168 -4.82 -15.96 -19.61
N ARG A 169 -5.27 -15.19 -20.63
CA ARG A 169 -4.48 -14.80 -21.79
C ARG A 169 -3.22 -14.02 -21.40
N ILE A 170 -3.37 -12.97 -20.59
CA ILE A 170 -2.24 -12.16 -20.09
C ILE A 170 -1.29 -13.03 -19.24
N ARG A 171 -1.84 -13.83 -18.33
CA ARG A 171 -1.04 -14.66 -17.41
C ARG A 171 -0.25 -15.74 -18.14
N ASN A 172 -0.83 -16.34 -19.17
CA ASN A 172 -0.14 -17.37 -19.95
C ASN A 172 1.03 -16.79 -20.77
N ARG A 173 0.89 -15.54 -21.25
CA ARG A 173 1.94 -14.91 -22.07
C ARG A 173 2.99 -14.16 -21.25
N TYR A 174 2.58 -13.42 -20.22
CA TYR A 174 3.46 -12.50 -19.45
C TYR A 174 3.68 -12.96 -18.00
N GLY A 175 2.95 -13.96 -17.53
CA GLY A 175 2.98 -14.41 -16.15
C GLY A 175 2.11 -13.56 -15.21
N ASP A 176 2.13 -13.93 -13.95
CA ASP A 176 1.48 -13.21 -12.83
C ASP A 176 2.51 -12.21 -12.25
N THR A 177 2.92 -11.24 -13.06
CA THR A 177 4.06 -10.35 -12.84
C THR A 177 3.66 -8.89 -13.05
N PRO A 178 4.44 -7.92 -12.56
CA PRO A 178 4.23 -6.51 -12.88
C PRO A 178 4.12 -6.23 -14.39
N GLU A 179 4.91 -6.92 -15.21
CA GLU A 179 4.89 -6.80 -16.67
C GLU A 179 3.54 -7.22 -17.25
N GLY A 180 2.98 -8.34 -16.78
CA GLY A 180 1.65 -8.79 -17.19
C GLY A 180 0.54 -7.83 -16.76
N ILE A 181 0.65 -7.27 -15.56
CA ILE A 181 -0.29 -6.26 -15.04
C ILE A 181 -0.26 -5.01 -15.93
N VAL A 182 0.93 -4.53 -16.26
CA VAL A 182 1.14 -3.34 -17.09
C VAL A 182 0.63 -3.60 -18.51
N GLU A 183 0.96 -4.72 -19.14
CA GLU A 183 0.51 -5.02 -20.49
C GLU A 183 -1.02 -5.12 -20.58
N SER A 184 -1.68 -5.66 -19.54
CA SER A 184 -3.15 -5.65 -19.44
C SER A 184 -3.75 -4.23 -19.50
N CYS A 185 -3.04 -3.21 -19.00
CA CYS A 185 -3.42 -1.80 -19.17
C CYS A 185 -3.09 -1.30 -20.57
N MET A 186 -1.85 -1.54 -21.03
CA MET A 186 -1.31 -0.95 -22.25
C MET A 186 -2.07 -1.37 -23.50
N GLU A 187 -2.56 -2.60 -23.57
CA GLU A 187 -3.40 -3.08 -24.68
C GLU A 187 -4.62 -2.16 -24.89
N PHE A 188 -5.30 -1.78 -23.82
CA PHE A 188 -6.46 -0.88 -23.87
C PHE A 188 -6.05 0.57 -24.16
N LEU A 189 -4.94 1.04 -23.58
CA LEU A 189 -4.46 2.40 -23.78
C LEU A 189 -4.03 2.65 -25.24
N ARG A 190 -3.37 1.68 -25.87
CA ARG A 190 -2.99 1.77 -27.30
C ARG A 190 -4.21 1.88 -28.19
N ILE A 191 -5.31 1.20 -27.86
CA ILE A 191 -6.59 1.33 -28.57
C ILE A 191 -7.18 2.73 -28.36
N CYS A 192 -7.22 3.23 -27.13
CA CYS A 192 -7.71 4.58 -26.82
C CYS A 192 -6.91 5.64 -27.60
N LYS A 193 -5.58 5.56 -27.59
CA LYS A 193 -4.70 6.46 -28.35
C LYS A 193 -4.96 6.36 -29.86
N LYS A 194 -5.07 5.15 -30.40
CA LYS A 194 -5.35 4.90 -31.83
C LYS A 194 -6.66 5.51 -32.29
N HIS A 195 -7.68 5.55 -31.42
CA HIS A 195 -9.01 6.07 -31.72
C HIS A 195 -9.25 7.48 -31.17
N ASP A 196 -8.18 8.20 -30.81
CA ASP A 196 -8.23 9.58 -30.34
C ASP A 196 -9.24 9.80 -29.19
N PHE A 197 -9.13 8.95 -28.16
CA PHE A 197 -9.88 9.03 -26.93
C PHE A 197 -8.97 9.35 -25.74
N GLY A 198 -9.03 10.60 -25.25
CA GLY A 198 -8.12 11.11 -24.24
C GLY A 198 -8.67 11.12 -22.80
N ASP A 199 -10.00 11.05 -22.61
CA ASP A 199 -10.62 11.10 -21.27
C ASP A 199 -10.48 9.75 -20.53
N VAL A 200 -9.22 9.37 -20.30
CA VAL A 200 -8.84 8.08 -19.71
C VAL A 200 -8.11 8.28 -18.39
N VAL A 201 -8.58 7.63 -17.35
CA VAL A 201 -7.90 7.45 -16.07
C VAL A 201 -7.46 5.99 -15.94
N ILE A 202 -6.31 5.73 -15.33
CA ILE A 202 -5.82 4.36 -15.18
C ILE A 202 -5.68 4.01 -13.71
N SER A 203 -5.88 2.74 -13.38
CA SER A 203 -5.51 2.22 -12.07
C SER A 203 -4.97 0.81 -12.17
N ILE A 204 -3.90 0.57 -11.43
CA ILE A 204 -3.43 -0.75 -11.04
C ILE A 204 -3.63 -0.90 -9.55
N LYS A 205 -4.26 -1.99 -9.13
CA LYS A 205 -4.51 -2.29 -7.72
C LYS A 205 -4.08 -3.71 -7.37
N SER A 206 -3.53 -3.85 -6.18
CA SER A 206 -3.17 -5.14 -5.59
C SER A 206 -3.30 -5.05 -4.07
N SER A 207 -3.55 -6.15 -3.41
CA SER A 207 -3.45 -6.29 -1.96
C SER A 207 -1.99 -6.35 -1.48
N ASN A 208 -1.06 -6.66 -2.39
CA ASN A 208 0.38 -6.61 -2.16
C ASN A 208 0.93 -5.24 -2.55
N THR A 209 1.37 -4.46 -1.57
CA THR A 209 1.87 -3.08 -1.77
C THR A 209 3.09 -3.03 -2.67
N VAL A 210 4.02 -3.99 -2.55
CA VAL A 210 5.25 -4.05 -3.36
C VAL A 210 4.90 -4.30 -4.83
N VAL A 211 4.01 -5.26 -5.10
CA VAL A 211 3.54 -5.54 -6.47
C VAL A 211 2.82 -4.31 -7.04
N MET A 212 1.98 -3.66 -6.24
CA MET A 212 1.22 -2.48 -6.68
C MET A 212 2.17 -1.33 -7.04
N VAL A 213 3.12 -0.98 -6.17
CA VAL A 213 4.06 0.12 -6.41
C VAL A 213 4.96 -0.15 -7.62
N ARG A 214 5.54 -1.36 -7.70
CA ARG A 214 6.37 -1.75 -8.86
C ARG A 214 5.60 -1.70 -10.17
N SER A 215 4.37 -2.21 -10.18
CA SER A 215 3.53 -2.21 -11.39
C SER A 215 3.14 -0.80 -11.83
N VAL A 216 2.84 0.10 -10.90
CA VAL A 216 2.50 1.50 -11.23
C VAL A 216 3.73 2.26 -11.72
N ARG A 217 4.89 2.08 -11.08
CA ARG A 217 6.16 2.66 -11.56
C ARG A 217 6.49 2.18 -12.99
N LEU A 218 6.36 0.88 -13.24
CA LEU A 218 6.59 0.30 -14.58
C LEU A 218 5.56 0.79 -15.61
N LEU A 219 4.30 0.97 -15.20
CA LEU A 219 3.26 1.53 -16.08
C LEU A 219 3.62 2.97 -16.51
N VAL A 220 4.05 3.80 -15.56
CA VAL A 220 4.47 5.19 -15.84
C VAL A 220 5.63 5.21 -16.84
N ASP A 221 6.67 4.43 -16.58
CA ASP A 221 7.83 4.32 -17.49
C ASP A 221 7.44 3.81 -18.89
N THR A 222 6.52 2.85 -18.96
CA THR A 222 6.04 2.30 -20.23
C THR A 222 5.18 3.31 -20.99
N MET A 223 4.29 4.01 -20.29
CA MET A 223 3.46 5.07 -20.89
C MET A 223 4.32 6.22 -21.43
N ASP A 224 5.30 6.68 -20.65
CA ASP A 224 6.20 7.76 -21.06
C ASP A 224 7.01 7.39 -22.32
N LYS A 225 7.45 6.12 -22.44
CA LYS A 225 8.11 5.61 -23.65
C LYS A 225 7.21 5.57 -24.89
N GLU A 226 5.90 5.44 -24.69
CA GLU A 226 4.90 5.43 -25.77
C GLU A 226 4.19 6.79 -25.92
N ASP A 227 4.71 7.86 -25.31
CA ASP A 227 4.13 9.21 -25.33
C ASP A 227 2.67 9.22 -24.89
N MET A 228 2.42 8.67 -23.69
CA MET A 228 1.12 8.63 -23.01
C MET A 228 1.27 9.19 -21.59
N HIS A 229 0.44 10.17 -21.24
CA HIS A 229 0.52 10.87 -19.95
C HIS A 229 -0.81 10.85 -19.20
N TYR A 230 -1.53 9.74 -19.26
CA TYR A 230 -2.84 9.63 -18.61
C TYR A 230 -2.73 9.72 -17.08
N PRO A 231 -3.72 10.36 -16.41
CA PRO A 231 -3.78 10.44 -14.95
C PRO A 231 -4.02 9.07 -14.31
N LEU A 232 -3.49 8.94 -13.08
CA LEU A 232 -3.47 7.69 -12.33
C LEU A 232 -4.36 7.77 -11.09
N HIS A 233 -5.16 6.71 -10.89
CA HIS A 233 -5.93 6.46 -9.69
C HIS A 233 -5.24 5.41 -8.82
N LEU A 234 -4.76 5.81 -7.65
CA LEU A 234 -4.04 4.92 -6.73
C LEU A 234 -4.96 4.28 -5.71
N GLY A 235 -4.62 3.08 -5.26
CA GLY A 235 -5.31 2.40 -4.18
C GLY A 235 -4.75 1.01 -3.93
N VAL A 236 -4.66 0.64 -2.65
CA VAL A 236 -4.39 -0.73 -2.21
C VAL A 236 -5.74 -1.43 -2.05
N THR A 237 -5.91 -2.61 -2.65
CA THR A 237 -7.13 -3.40 -2.47
C THR A 237 -7.04 -4.23 -1.18
N GLU A 238 -8.20 -4.49 -0.58
CA GLU A 238 -8.33 -5.36 0.59
C GLU A 238 -7.31 -5.02 1.68
N ALA A 239 -7.17 -3.72 1.97
CA ALA A 239 -6.19 -3.22 2.94
C ALA A 239 -6.50 -3.66 4.38
N GLY A 240 -7.77 -3.90 4.68
CA GLY A 240 -8.23 -4.30 6.00
C GLY A 240 -8.92 -3.16 6.76
N GLU A 241 -9.00 -3.29 8.07
CA GLU A 241 -9.64 -2.32 8.96
C GLU A 241 -8.62 -1.69 9.93
N GLY A 242 -9.04 -0.62 10.60
CA GLY A 242 -8.31 0.02 11.68
C GLY A 242 -6.89 0.44 11.28
N GLU A 243 -5.95 0.18 12.18
CA GLU A 243 -4.52 0.50 12.03
C GLU A 243 -3.90 -0.18 10.80
N ASP A 244 -4.17 -1.47 10.58
CA ASP A 244 -3.55 -2.24 9.49
C ASP A 244 -3.96 -1.72 8.12
N GLY A 245 -5.23 -1.38 7.95
CA GLY A 245 -5.74 -0.81 6.70
C GLY A 245 -5.12 0.55 6.38
N ARG A 246 -4.96 1.40 7.40
CA ARG A 246 -4.35 2.72 7.29
C ARG A 246 -2.87 2.64 6.95
N ILE A 247 -2.11 1.87 7.71
CA ILE A 247 -0.66 1.66 7.49
C ILE A 247 -0.41 1.08 6.10
N LYS A 248 -1.14 0.04 5.72
CA LYS A 248 -0.99 -0.62 4.42
C LYS A 248 -1.31 0.32 3.24
N SER A 249 -2.37 1.11 3.38
CA SER A 249 -2.73 2.13 2.39
C SER A 249 -1.68 3.23 2.29
N ALA A 250 -1.20 3.74 3.42
CA ALA A 250 -0.18 4.80 3.46
C ALA A 250 1.18 4.31 2.93
N VAL A 251 1.60 3.07 3.21
CA VAL A 251 2.80 2.47 2.62
C VAL A 251 2.70 2.42 1.10
N GLY A 252 1.61 1.88 0.55
CA GLY A 252 1.49 1.70 -0.89
C GLY A 252 1.18 2.99 -1.66
N ILE A 253 0.14 3.71 -1.25
CA ILE A 253 -0.28 4.97 -1.90
C ILE A 253 0.75 6.07 -1.61
N GLY A 254 1.22 6.18 -0.36
CA GLY A 254 2.20 7.18 0.06
C GLY A 254 3.52 7.07 -0.68
N ALA A 255 4.01 5.86 -0.96
CA ALA A 255 5.23 5.66 -1.74
C ALA A 255 5.10 6.24 -3.17
N LEU A 256 3.97 6.00 -3.83
CA LEU A 256 3.73 6.52 -5.18
C LEU A 256 3.49 8.03 -5.19
N LEU A 257 2.69 8.55 -4.25
CA LEU A 257 2.49 9.99 -4.12
C LEU A 257 3.82 10.70 -3.84
N ALA A 258 4.69 10.13 -3.00
CA ALA A 258 6.00 10.69 -2.71
C ALA A 258 6.96 10.64 -3.92
N ASP A 259 6.75 9.71 -4.84
CA ASP A 259 7.41 9.68 -6.16
C ASP A 259 6.77 10.69 -7.15
N GLY A 260 5.78 11.47 -6.73
CA GLY A 260 5.04 12.41 -7.59
C GLY A 260 3.99 11.76 -8.49
N ILE A 261 3.67 10.49 -8.27
CA ILE A 261 2.74 9.70 -9.09
C ILE A 261 1.37 9.64 -8.43
N GLY A 262 0.32 10.04 -9.14
CA GLY A 262 -1.07 9.93 -8.71
C GLY A 262 -1.86 11.22 -8.82
N ASP A 263 -3.07 11.12 -9.39
CA ASP A 263 -3.99 12.22 -9.64
C ASP A 263 -5.32 12.06 -8.90
N THR A 264 -5.60 10.85 -8.45
CA THR A 264 -6.71 10.53 -7.56
C THR A 264 -6.37 9.31 -6.73
N ILE A 265 -6.93 9.24 -5.51
CA ILE A 265 -6.71 8.10 -4.63
C ILE A 265 -8.02 7.58 -4.04
N ARG A 266 -8.02 6.29 -3.66
CA ARG A 266 -8.98 5.72 -2.75
C ARG A 266 -8.25 4.87 -1.70
N VAL A 267 -8.40 5.23 -0.45
CA VAL A 267 -8.11 4.34 0.68
C VAL A 267 -9.28 3.36 0.80
N SER A 268 -9.00 2.06 0.90
CA SER A 268 -10.04 1.01 0.95
C SER A 268 -10.04 0.36 2.32
N LEU A 269 -10.92 0.81 3.21
CA LEU A 269 -11.06 0.29 4.57
C LEU A 269 -12.33 -0.55 4.71
N THR A 270 -12.28 -1.56 5.59
CA THR A 270 -13.45 -2.35 5.97
C THR A 270 -14.27 -1.61 7.05
N GLU A 271 -14.63 -0.38 6.74
CA GLU A 271 -15.36 0.57 7.59
C GLU A 271 -16.51 1.21 6.80
N GLU A 272 -17.21 2.21 7.36
CA GLU A 272 -18.16 2.99 6.57
C GLU A 272 -17.42 3.79 5.49
N PRO A 273 -17.95 3.88 4.25
CA PRO A 273 -17.21 4.50 3.14
C PRO A 273 -16.79 5.95 3.38
N GLU A 274 -17.58 6.71 4.16
CA GLU A 274 -17.26 8.09 4.52
C GLU A 274 -16.01 8.20 5.42
N ALA A 275 -15.66 7.15 6.17
CA ALA A 275 -14.44 7.11 7.01
C ALA A 275 -13.15 7.04 6.17
N GLU A 276 -13.23 6.56 4.92
CA GLU A 276 -12.07 6.52 4.01
C GLU A 276 -11.59 7.93 3.62
N VAL A 277 -12.51 8.90 3.56
CA VAL A 277 -12.28 10.23 2.97
C VAL A 277 -11.28 11.07 3.79
N PRO A 278 -11.44 11.27 5.11
CA PRO A 278 -10.48 12.04 5.89
C PRO A 278 -9.10 11.39 5.91
N VAL A 279 -9.00 10.06 5.96
CA VAL A 279 -7.73 9.33 5.89
C VAL A 279 -7.02 9.60 4.56
N ALA A 280 -7.76 9.52 3.45
CA ALA A 280 -7.21 9.81 2.12
C ALA A 280 -6.79 11.28 1.99
N ARG A 281 -7.57 12.22 2.51
CA ARG A 281 -7.25 13.66 2.49
C ARG A 281 -5.98 13.94 3.29
N HIS A 282 -5.87 13.42 4.52
CA HIS A 282 -4.68 13.60 5.35
C HIS A 282 -3.41 13.11 4.63
N LEU A 283 -3.47 11.94 4.00
CA LEU A 283 -2.34 11.39 3.26
C LEU A 283 -1.91 12.27 2.08
N VAL A 284 -2.86 12.79 1.30
CA VAL A 284 -2.58 13.72 0.20
C VAL A 284 -1.97 15.00 0.72
N ASP A 285 -2.60 15.65 1.70
CA ASP A 285 -2.15 16.92 2.28
C ASP A 285 -0.76 16.79 2.93
N TYR A 286 -0.46 15.63 3.53
CA TYR A 286 0.86 15.35 4.09
C TYR A 286 1.95 15.29 3.02
N ILE A 287 1.68 14.63 1.90
CA ILE A 287 2.64 14.54 0.80
C ILE A 287 2.79 15.89 0.09
N ASP A 288 1.69 16.61 -0.15
CA ASP A 288 1.72 17.92 -0.82
C ASP A 288 2.54 18.96 -0.04
N ARG A 289 2.62 18.83 1.30
CA ARG A 289 3.52 19.67 2.13
C ARG A 289 5.01 19.52 1.78
N LYS A 290 5.40 18.49 1.04
CA LYS A 290 6.78 18.30 0.56
C LYS A 290 7.10 19.21 -0.64
N ALA A 291 6.10 19.74 -1.33
CA ALA A 291 6.32 20.63 -2.47
C ALA A 291 7.12 21.89 -2.09
N GLY A 292 7.99 22.33 -2.99
CA GLY A 292 8.83 23.52 -2.78
C GLY A 292 9.93 23.38 -1.72
N HIS A 293 10.26 22.14 -1.32
CA HIS A 293 11.37 21.88 -0.39
C HIS A 293 12.72 22.36 -0.97
N GLN A 294 13.70 22.57 -0.11
CA GLN A 294 15.06 22.86 -0.53
C GLN A 294 15.61 21.71 -1.38
N LEU A 295 16.36 22.06 -2.45
CA LEU A 295 16.98 21.06 -3.33
C LEU A 295 17.90 20.12 -2.55
N ILE A 296 17.78 18.85 -2.81
CA ILE A 296 18.65 17.77 -2.32
C ILE A 296 19.62 17.42 -3.46
N PRO A 297 20.88 17.88 -3.42
CA PRO A 297 21.84 17.67 -4.50
C PRO A 297 22.49 16.28 -4.38
N ALA A 298 21.74 15.23 -4.63
CA ALA A 298 22.21 13.86 -4.55
C ALA A 298 22.26 13.18 -5.91
N GLU A 299 23.05 12.13 -6.02
CA GLU A 299 23.19 11.29 -7.22
C GLU A 299 22.63 9.90 -6.97
N THR A 300 21.98 9.34 -7.99
CA THR A 300 21.48 7.96 -7.94
C THR A 300 22.64 6.99 -8.15
N TYR A 301 22.74 5.97 -7.29
CA TYR A 301 23.65 4.86 -7.52
C TYR A 301 23.30 4.14 -8.82
N GLU A 302 24.25 3.99 -9.75
CA GLU A 302 24.02 3.44 -11.09
C GLU A 302 23.43 2.02 -11.08
N GLY A 303 23.73 1.23 -10.07
CA GLY A 303 23.17 -0.12 -9.90
C GLY A 303 21.77 -0.18 -9.30
N PHE A 304 21.14 0.96 -9.00
CA PHE A 304 19.80 0.98 -8.42
C PHE A 304 18.73 1.06 -9.51
N ASP A 305 17.91 0.01 -9.59
CA ASP A 305 16.74 -0.03 -10.48
C ASP A 305 15.45 0.28 -9.68
N TRP A 306 14.92 1.49 -9.81
CA TRP A 306 13.72 1.91 -9.11
C TRP A 306 12.43 1.23 -9.61
N LEU A 307 12.45 0.64 -10.81
CA LEU A 307 11.33 -0.15 -11.34
C LEU A 307 11.30 -1.56 -10.72
N ARG A 308 12.49 -2.10 -10.41
CA ARG A 308 12.67 -3.44 -9.82
C ARG A 308 13.65 -3.37 -8.66
N PRO A 309 13.36 -2.57 -7.62
CA PRO A 309 14.29 -2.41 -6.53
C PRO A 309 14.53 -3.75 -5.82
N GLU A 310 15.81 -4.09 -5.65
CA GLU A 310 16.26 -5.23 -4.89
C GLU A 310 16.76 -4.78 -3.52
N ARG A 311 16.75 -5.68 -2.56
CA ARG A 311 17.29 -5.35 -1.24
C ARG A 311 18.78 -5.04 -1.36
N ARG A 312 19.18 -3.88 -0.82
CA ARG A 312 20.57 -3.46 -0.74
C ARG A 312 21.42 -4.51 -0.05
N THR A 313 22.57 -4.85 -0.65
CA THR A 313 23.54 -5.73 -0.02
C THR A 313 24.24 -5.01 1.14
N THR A 314 24.17 -5.59 2.33
CA THR A 314 24.81 -5.07 3.54
C THR A 314 25.56 -6.19 4.26
N LYS A 315 26.60 -5.83 5.01
CA LYS A 315 27.28 -6.76 5.91
C LYS A 315 26.48 -6.93 7.20
N PRO A 316 26.26 -8.15 7.68
CA PRO A 316 25.55 -8.34 8.93
C PRO A 316 26.39 -7.82 10.12
N VAL A 317 25.75 -7.05 11.00
CA VAL A 317 26.29 -6.61 12.28
C VAL A 317 25.36 -7.11 13.38
N ASP A 318 25.76 -8.10 14.13
CA ASP A 318 24.90 -8.90 15.03
C ASP A 318 23.67 -9.44 14.26
N ASN A 319 22.46 -9.02 14.61
CA ASN A 319 21.23 -9.41 13.91
C ASN A 319 20.70 -8.34 12.93
N ILE A 320 21.50 -7.35 12.55
CA ILE A 320 21.10 -6.25 11.65
C ILE A 320 21.83 -6.38 10.32
N GLY A 321 21.12 -6.21 9.21
CA GLY A 321 21.69 -6.27 7.86
C GLY A 321 21.94 -7.70 7.34
N GLY A 322 22.55 -7.81 6.18
CA GLY A 322 22.74 -9.06 5.48
C GLY A 322 21.41 -9.75 5.16
N GLY A 323 21.32 -11.04 5.43
CA GLY A 323 20.08 -11.83 5.25
C GLY A 323 19.07 -11.73 6.39
N ASN A 324 19.33 -10.93 7.44
CA ASN A 324 18.44 -10.80 8.58
C ASN A 324 17.19 -10.00 8.22
N VAL A 325 16.08 -10.25 8.92
CA VAL A 325 14.89 -9.40 8.82
C VAL A 325 15.18 -8.02 9.43
N PRO A 326 14.61 -6.93 8.93
CA PRO A 326 14.81 -5.61 9.50
C PRO A 326 14.39 -5.53 10.96
N VAL A 327 15.20 -4.85 11.77
CA VAL A 327 14.95 -4.70 13.21
C VAL A 327 14.01 -3.54 13.49
N VAL A 328 13.33 -3.61 14.64
CA VAL A 328 12.53 -2.51 15.21
C VAL A 328 13.26 -1.97 16.43
N MET A 329 13.48 -0.66 16.45
CA MET A 329 13.99 0.08 17.60
C MET A 329 12.90 0.98 18.17
N VAL A 330 12.89 1.16 19.49
CA VAL A 330 11.99 2.08 20.19
C VAL A 330 12.77 2.92 21.19
N SER A 331 12.20 4.09 21.57
CA SER A 331 12.73 4.92 22.65
C SER A 331 11.90 4.71 23.92
N GLU A 332 12.54 4.25 24.96
CA GLU A 332 11.93 4.10 26.28
C GLU A 332 12.49 5.15 27.24
N ASN A 333 11.61 5.90 27.89
CA ASN A 333 11.93 6.82 28.96
C ASN A 333 11.16 6.45 30.23
N ALA A 334 11.46 7.08 31.36
CA ALA A 334 10.83 6.75 32.62
C ALA A 334 9.29 6.94 32.61
N ASP A 335 8.80 7.87 31.80
CA ASP A 335 7.37 8.20 31.74
C ASP A 335 6.59 7.21 30.87
N ASN A 336 7.13 6.79 29.72
CA ASN A 336 6.45 5.82 28.85
C ASN A 336 6.65 4.37 29.32
N ALA A 337 7.78 4.03 29.92
CA ALA A 337 8.02 2.71 30.51
C ALA A 337 7.05 2.38 31.67
N ALA A 338 6.60 3.40 32.40
CA ALA A 338 5.66 3.23 33.51
C ALA A 338 4.18 3.09 33.04
N ARG A 339 3.87 3.48 31.80
CA ARG A 339 2.51 3.46 31.25
C ARG A 339 2.17 2.17 30.50
N ASP A 340 3.17 1.43 30.01
CA ASP A 340 2.97 0.19 29.25
C ASP A 340 3.25 -1.02 30.16
N GLU A 341 2.19 -1.74 30.56
CA GLU A 341 2.28 -2.98 31.34
C GLU A 341 2.87 -4.15 30.54
N ASP A 342 2.79 -4.09 29.20
CA ASP A 342 3.33 -5.11 28.29
C ASP A 342 4.81 -4.84 27.96
N ALA A 343 5.64 -5.87 28.10
CA ALA A 343 7.05 -5.77 27.70
C ALA A 343 7.14 -5.50 26.18
N SER A 344 7.86 -4.45 25.78
CA SER A 344 8.17 -4.13 24.38
C SER A 344 8.64 -5.37 23.61
N LYS A 345 8.18 -5.54 22.38
CA LYS A 345 8.58 -6.58 21.42
C LYS A 345 9.72 -6.13 20.52
N ALA A 346 10.15 -4.86 20.61
CA ALA A 346 11.23 -4.30 19.84
C ALA A 346 12.55 -5.07 20.04
N ASP A 347 13.37 -5.11 18.99
CA ASP A 347 14.67 -5.78 19.02
C ASP A 347 15.70 -4.96 19.81
N TYR A 348 15.60 -3.64 19.78
CA TYR A 348 16.47 -2.69 20.49
C TYR A 348 15.65 -1.61 21.20
N ILE A 349 16.08 -1.25 22.39
CA ILE A 349 15.43 -0.24 23.24
C ILE A 349 16.45 0.88 23.49
N TYR A 350 16.22 2.06 22.96
CA TYR A 350 17.04 3.23 23.27
C TYR A 350 16.59 3.85 24.59
N VAL A 351 17.50 3.95 25.52
CA VAL A 351 17.28 4.52 26.86
C VAL A 351 18.18 5.74 27.13
N GLY A 352 19.01 6.13 26.18
CA GLY A 352 19.90 7.28 26.30
C GLY A 352 20.87 7.14 27.47
N SER A 353 20.82 8.12 28.38
CA SER A 353 21.61 8.14 29.61
C SER A 353 20.89 7.54 30.82
N ASN A 354 19.66 7.04 30.66
CA ASN A 354 18.79 6.56 31.74
C ASN A 354 18.68 5.03 31.73
N LEU A 355 19.77 4.35 32.05
CA LEU A 355 19.79 2.89 32.11
C LEU A 355 18.83 2.39 33.22
N PRO A 356 17.91 1.44 32.94
CA PRO A 356 17.05 0.88 33.95
C PRO A 356 17.87 0.13 35.01
N LYS A 357 17.42 0.22 36.28
CA LYS A 357 18.08 -0.42 37.42
C LYS A 357 18.19 -1.94 37.26
N GLU A 358 17.14 -2.54 36.70
CA GLU A 358 17.10 -3.97 36.37
C GLU A 358 16.92 -4.13 34.88
N ARG A 359 17.86 -4.81 34.23
CA ARG A 359 17.79 -5.14 32.81
C ARG A 359 17.00 -6.42 32.60
N LYS A 360 15.96 -6.37 31.76
CA LYS A 360 15.16 -7.56 31.42
C LYS A 360 16.00 -8.52 30.59
N GLU A 361 15.94 -9.81 30.91
CA GLU A 361 16.68 -10.86 30.18
C GLU A 361 16.29 -10.86 28.68
N GLY A 362 17.25 -11.03 27.80
CA GLY A 362 17.06 -11.08 26.37
C GLY A 362 16.83 -9.72 25.69
N LYS A 363 16.73 -8.61 26.44
CA LYS A 363 16.60 -7.28 25.87
C LYS A 363 17.96 -6.69 25.48
N ARG A 364 17.96 -5.81 24.45
CA ARG A 364 19.13 -5.09 23.96
C ARG A 364 18.92 -3.59 24.17
N TYR A 365 19.75 -2.98 24.98
CA TYR A 365 19.64 -1.56 25.35
C TYR A 365 20.65 -0.72 24.57
N VAL A 366 20.16 0.27 23.83
CA VAL A 366 20.99 1.26 23.15
C VAL A 366 21.15 2.45 24.08
N VAL A 367 22.40 2.79 24.38
CA VAL A 367 22.76 3.83 25.35
C VAL A 367 23.72 4.85 24.71
N ASP A 368 23.69 6.06 25.23
CA ASP A 368 24.68 7.08 24.84
C ASP A 368 26.09 6.54 25.09
N TYR A 369 27.01 6.81 24.16
CA TYR A 369 28.36 6.22 24.23
C TYR A 369 29.10 6.57 25.54
N GLN A 370 28.83 7.75 26.15
CA GLN A 370 29.41 8.15 27.42
C GLN A 370 28.98 7.20 28.54
N LEU A 371 27.67 6.85 28.58
CA LEU A 371 27.16 5.87 29.55
C LEU A 371 27.77 4.48 29.32
N TYR A 372 27.88 4.06 28.06
CA TYR A 372 28.51 2.79 27.70
C TYR A 372 29.95 2.69 28.21
N VAL A 373 30.74 3.77 28.06
CA VAL A 373 32.14 3.81 28.52
C VAL A 373 32.22 3.69 30.04
N GLN A 374 31.28 4.30 30.78
CA GLN A 374 31.25 4.35 32.24
C GLN A 374 30.66 3.08 32.85
N ALA A 375 29.90 2.29 32.11
CA ALA A 375 29.24 1.09 32.62
C ALA A 375 30.27 -0.01 32.97
N ASP A 376 30.19 -0.55 34.18
CA ASP A 376 31.00 -1.69 34.63
C ASP A 376 30.58 -2.98 33.90
N ASP A 377 29.28 -3.23 33.81
CA ASP A 377 28.70 -4.33 33.05
C ASP A 377 28.12 -3.83 31.72
N LYS A 378 28.75 -4.23 30.62
CA LYS A 378 28.38 -3.89 29.24
C LYS A 378 27.51 -4.96 28.56
N SER A 379 27.14 -6.02 29.28
CA SER A 379 26.23 -7.02 28.74
C SER A 379 24.91 -6.36 28.35
N GLN A 380 24.32 -6.77 27.20
CA GLN A 380 23.08 -6.19 26.64
C GLN A 380 23.16 -4.69 26.27
N LEU A 381 24.32 -4.00 26.41
CA LEU A 381 24.46 -2.58 26.08
C LEU A 381 25.12 -2.41 24.72
N TYR A 382 24.63 -1.42 23.97
CA TYR A 382 25.12 -1.04 22.66
C TYR A 382 25.27 0.48 22.58
N PRO A 383 26.47 1.02 22.29
CA PRO A 383 26.67 2.46 22.26
C PRO A 383 26.10 3.11 21.00
N ILE A 384 25.47 4.28 21.15
CA ILE A 384 25.09 5.16 20.07
C ILE A 384 25.91 6.44 20.11
N PHE A 385 26.39 6.88 18.95
CA PHE A 385 27.20 8.06 18.75
C PHE A 385 26.43 9.09 17.90
N PRO A 386 26.23 10.32 18.38
CA PRO A 386 25.87 11.40 17.49
C PRO A 386 27.03 11.69 16.51
N VAL A 387 26.76 12.32 15.37
CA VAL A 387 27.79 12.63 14.36
C VAL A 387 28.98 13.40 14.94
N THR A 388 28.74 14.30 15.89
CA THR A 388 29.78 15.09 16.59
C THR A 388 30.73 14.24 17.44
N ALA A 389 30.31 13.02 17.81
CA ALA A 389 31.13 12.09 18.57
C ALA A 389 31.81 11.01 17.68
N MET A 390 31.68 11.11 16.36
CA MET A 390 32.30 10.19 15.39
C MET A 390 33.81 9.97 15.63
N PRO A 391 34.64 10.97 16.00
CA PRO A 391 36.06 10.75 16.31
C PRO A 391 36.32 9.79 17.46
N PHE A 392 35.34 9.59 18.35
CA PHE A 392 35.48 8.70 19.51
C PHE A 392 35.09 7.24 19.20
N VAL A 393 34.52 6.97 18.03
CA VAL A 393 34.05 5.62 17.64
C VAL A 393 35.16 4.57 17.72
N SER A 394 36.37 4.91 17.27
CA SER A 394 37.54 4.03 17.30
C SER A 394 38.08 3.75 18.72
N MET A 395 37.78 4.62 19.67
CA MET A 395 38.23 4.49 21.07
C MET A 395 37.34 3.54 21.89
N VAL A 396 36.12 3.26 21.43
CA VAL A 396 35.15 2.45 22.15
C VAL A 396 35.10 1.04 21.56
N GLN A 397 35.39 0.04 22.38
CA GLN A 397 35.31 -1.37 21.97
C GLN A 397 33.88 -1.89 22.18
N ALA A 398 33.19 -2.23 21.10
CA ALA A 398 31.87 -2.85 21.10
C ALA A 398 31.68 -3.67 19.82
N LYS A 399 30.95 -4.79 19.90
CA LYS A 399 30.66 -5.64 18.74
C LYS A 399 29.67 -5.02 17.75
N LEU A 400 28.87 -4.09 18.21
CA LEU A 400 27.92 -3.30 17.44
C LEU A 400 27.91 -1.88 18.00
N LYS A 401 27.97 -0.89 17.11
CA LYS A 401 27.91 0.53 17.42
C LYS A 401 26.87 1.17 16.51
N PHE A 402 26.08 2.09 17.05
CA PHE A 402 25.18 2.90 16.25
C PHE A 402 25.81 4.28 16.00
N LEU A 403 25.74 4.77 14.75
CA LEU A 403 26.20 6.12 14.39
C LEU A 403 25.06 6.88 13.72
N VAL A 404 24.66 7.99 14.31
CA VAL A 404 23.60 8.86 13.78
C VAL A 404 24.15 9.72 12.67
N LEU A 405 23.57 9.62 11.47
CA LEU A 405 23.96 10.37 10.28
C LEU A 405 22.73 10.96 9.58
N GLN A 406 22.94 12.06 8.89
CA GLN A 406 21.97 12.65 7.97
C GLN A 406 22.65 13.07 6.67
N PHE A 407 21.92 13.15 5.57
CA PHE A 407 22.42 13.69 4.32
C PHE A 407 22.87 15.15 4.53
N GLY A 408 24.02 15.51 3.92
CA GLY A 408 24.67 16.80 4.15
C GLY A 408 25.73 16.80 5.27
N THR A 409 25.89 15.69 6.02
CA THR A 409 27.10 15.45 6.82
C THR A 409 28.30 15.36 5.87
N PRO A 410 29.49 15.94 6.20
CA PRO A 410 30.67 15.86 5.34
C PRO A 410 30.99 14.41 4.96
N ALA A 411 30.84 14.08 3.66
CA ALA A 411 30.88 12.71 3.17
C ALA A 411 32.24 12.06 3.39
N ASP A 412 33.35 12.79 3.15
CA ASP A 412 34.70 12.27 3.30
C ASP A 412 34.96 11.73 4.71
N GLU A 413 34.44 12.41 5.74
CA GLU A 413 34.66 12.05 7.12
C GLU A 413 33.91 10.78 7.50
N TYR A 414 32.58 10.72 7.27
CA TYR A 414 31.80 9.57 7.72
C TYR A 414 32.02 8.34 6.84
N LEU A 415 32.24 8.50 5.53
CA LEU A 415 32.54 7.38 4.65
C LEU A 415 33.88 6.69 5.00
N ALA A 416 34.90 7.47 5.35
CA ALA A 416 36.15 6.93 5.84
C ALA A 416 35.97 6.17 7.16
N CYS A 417 35.17 6.71 8.09
CA CYS A 417 34.82 6.06 9.34
C CYS A 417 34.10 4.72 9.09
N LEU A 418 33.06 4.70 8.26
CA LEU A 418 32.28 3.50 7.97
C LEU A 418 33.11 2.39 7.30
N LYS A 419 34.02 2.76 6.37
CA LYS A 419 34.93 1.79 5.71
C LYS A 419 35.88 1.12 6.68
N THR A 420 36.29 1.82 7.74
CA THR A 420 37.22 1.30 8.75
C THR A 420 36.53 0.59 9.92
N HIS A 421 35.22 0.82 10.10
CA HIS A 421 34.43 0.31 11.20
C HIS A 421 33.20 -0.48 10.70
N PRO A 422 33.38 -1.74 10.25
CA PRO A 422 32.29 -2.56 9.73
C PRO A 422 31.26 -2.95 10.81
N GLU A 423 31.59 -2.79 12.09
CA GLU A 423 30.68 -3.01 13.23
C GLU A 423 29.68 -1.85 13.47
N ILE A 424 29.74 -0.79 12.65
CA ILE A 424 28.78 0.32 12.73
C ILE A 424 27.50 -0.01 11.99
N VAL A 425 26.38 0.25 12.64
CA VAL A 425 25.05 0.38 12.04
C VAL A 425 24.71 1.87 11.95
N VAL A 426 24.39 2.34 10.76
CA VAL A 426 24.01 3.75 10.53
C VAL A 426 22.56 3.95 10.98
N VAL A 427 22.34 4.95 11.83
CA VAL A 427 21.01 5.47 12.13
C VAL A 427 20.77 6.69 11.25
N CYS A 428 20.00 6.49 10.19
CA CYS A 428 19.72 7.54 9.19
C CYS A 428 18.54 8.40 9.64
N VAL A 429 18.80 9.64 9.98
CA VAL A 429 17.79 10.64 10.36
C VAL A 429 17.65 11.71 9.31
N SER A 430 16.54 12.46 9.33
CA SER A 430 16.36 13.64 8.49
C SER A 430 15.51 14.70 9.17
N ASN A 431 15.98 15.95 9.08
CA ASN A 431 15.23 17.16 9.45
C ASN A 431 14.74 17.93 8.21
N HIS A 432 14.96 17.37 7.03
CA HIS A 432 14.58 17.99 5.77
C HIS A 432 13.06 17.95 5.57
N GLN A 433 12.45 18.93 4.90
CA GLN A 433 11.02 18.94 4.59
C GLN A 433 10.61 17.70 3.78
N ASN A 434 11.41 17.29 2.78
CA ASN A 434 11.31 16.01 2.11
C ASN A 434 12.24 14.98 2.77
N ARG A 435 11.78 14.40 3.88
CA ARG A 435 12.53 13.43 4.68
C ARG A 435 12.94 12.21 3.87
N LEU A 436 12.00 11.66 3.11
CA LEU A 436 12.23 10.48 2.26
C LEU A 436 13.36 10.71 1.26
N GLY A 437 13.32 11.84 0.52
CA GLY A 437 14.37 12.18 -0.44
C GLY A 437 15.75 12.33 0.21
N SER A 438 15.81 12.99 1.38
CA SER A 438 17.04 13.15 2.14
C SER A 438 17.60 11.83 2.68
N GLN A 439 16.74 10.92 3.15
CA GLN A 439 17.16 9.61 3.63
C GLN A 439 17.59 8.69 2.48
N ARG A 440 16.89 8.72 1.34
CA ARG A 440 17.35 8.06 0.10
C ARG A 440 18.74 8.57 -0.30
N ALA A 441 18.95 9.87 -0.27
CA ALA A 441 20.21 10.52 -0.66
C ALA A 441 21.42 10.02 0.13
N LEU A 442 21.30 9.92 1.46
CA LEU A 442 22.38 9.38 2.30
C LEU A 442 22.73 7.94 1.92
N VAL A 443 21.72 7.09 1.71
CA VAL A 443 21.98 5.67 1.38
C VAL A 443 22.57 5.52 -0.02
N HIS A 444 22.12 6.31 -1.00
CA HIS A 444 22.72 6.32 -2.34
C HIS A 444 24.18 6.79 -2.31
N GLU A 445 24.49 7.82 -1.51
CA GLU A 445 25.88 8.27 -1.29
C GLU A 445 26.77 7.17 -0.69
N MET A 446 26.24 6.41 0.29
CA MET A 446 26.91 5.23 0.83
C MET A 446 27.12 4.13 -0.23
N MET A 447 26.10 3.85 -1.06
CA MET A 447 26.17 2.84 -2.13
C MET A 447 27.20 3.23 -3.19
N ILE A 448 27.25 4.49 -3.62
CA ILE A 448 28.26 5.03 -4.56
C ILE A 448 29.67 4.86 -3.99
N ALA A 449 29.84 5.07 -2.70
CA ALA A 449 31.12 4.91 -2.02
C ALA A 449 31.49 3.43 -1.73
N GLY A 450 30.63 2.45 -2.06
CA GLY A 450 30.85 1.04 -1.78
C GLY A 450 30.79 0.68 -0.29
N VAL A 451 30.03 1.43 0.50
CA VAL A 451 29.83 1.19 1.94
C VAL A 451 28.67 0.25 2.16
N GLU A 452 28.92 -0.87 2.86
CA GLU A 452 27.95 -1.96 3.09
C GLU A 452 27.43 -2.02 4.54
N ASN A 453 27.68 -0.97 5.34
CA ASN A 453 27.13 -0.88 6.71
C ASN A 453 25.59 -0.90 6.68
N PRO A 454 24.93 -1.65 7.57
CA PRO A 454 23.46 -1.66 7.67
C PRO A 454 22.89 -0.29 8.04
N VAL A 455 21.64 -0.04 7.63
CA VAL A 455 20.95 1.23 7.88
C VAL A 455 19.63 0.99 8.60
N VAL A 456 19.47 1.65 9.75
CA VAL A 456 18.20 1.81 10.46
C VAL A 456 17.67 3.20 10.16
N PHE A 457 16.49 3.31 9.54
CA PHE A 457 15.84 4.58 9.32
C PHE A 457 15.13 5.07 10.56
N ALA A 458 15.47 6.26 11.00
CA ALA A 458 14.92 6.87 12.21
C ALA A 458 14.22 8.19 11.90
N GLN A 459 13.05 8.42 12.53
CA GLN A 459 12.32 9.65 12.36
C GLN A 459 11.59 10.05 13.64
N MET A 460 11.69 11.35 13.98
CA MET A 460 10.95 11.98 15.08
C MET A 460 9.70 12.66 14.55
N TYR A 461 8.57 12.39 15.21
CA TYR A 461 7.28 13.05 15.01
C TYR A 461 6.88 13.84 16.27
N ARG A 462 5.88 14.70 16.17
CA ARG A 462 5.30 15.49 17.27
C ARG A 462 3.79 15.53 17.09
N LEU A 463 3.16 14.38 17.26
CA LEU A 463 1.75 14.17 17.03
C LEU A 463 1.07 13.63 18.28
N ASN A 464 -0.19 14.00 18.48
CA ASN A 464 -1.02 13.52 19.59
C ASN A 464 -2.14 12.58 19.11
N ASP A 465 -2.37 12.53 17.79
CA ASP A 465 -3.33 11.64 17.16
C ASP A 465 -2.61 10.40 16.60
N ALA A 466 -3.05 9.23 17.03
CA ALA A 466 -2.46 7.95 16.64
C ALA A 466 -2.66 7.64 15.15
N GLU A 467 -3.81 8.02 14.57
CA GLU A 467 -4.10 7.82 13.15
C GLU A 467 -3.18 8.68 12.28
N GLU A 468 -3.04 9.97 12.61
CA GLU A 468 -2.11 10.86 11.91
C GLU A 468 -0.67 10.34 11.97
N PHE A 469 -0.23 9.88 13.16
CA PHE A 469 1.11 9.29 13.33
C PHE A 469 1.31 8.05 12.45
N GLN A 470 0.34 7.14 12.42
CA GLN A 470 0.40 5.93 11.61
C GLN A 470 0.49 6.26 10.11
N LEU A 471 -0.31 7.22 9.64
CA LEU A 471 -0.34 7.64 8.24
C LEU A 471 0.97 8.32 7.82
N GLU A 472 1.44 9.29 8.62
CA GLU A 472 2.66 10.03 8.30
C GLU A 472 3.91 9.14 8.37
N ALA A 473 4.04 8.32 9.42
CA ALA A 473 5.15 7.39 9.55
C ALA A 473 5.17 6.33 8.43
N ALA A 474 4.01 5.79 8.07
CA ALA A 474 3.90 4.82 6.99
C ALA A 474 4.19 5.44 5.61
N ALA A 475 3.79 6.69 5.37
CA ALA A 475 4.08 7.42 4.14
C ALA A 475 5.56 7.77 3.99
N ASP A 476 6.24 8.12 5.09
CA ASP A 476 7.68 8.43 5.06
C ASP A 476 8.53 7.16 4.90
N MET A 477 8.20 6.09 5.63
CA MET A 477 9.04 4.89 5.70
C MET A 477 8.72 3.87 4.60
N GLY A 478 7.46 3.84 4.13
CA GLY A 478 6.98 2.81 3.20
C GLY A 478 7.80 2.73 1.91
N ALA A 479 8.13 3.87 1.31
CA ALA A 479 8.94 3.91 0.09
C ALA A 479 10.35 3.35 0.32
N LEU A 480 11.01 3.68 1.45
CA LEU A 480 12.34 3.16 1.80
C LEU A 480 12.35 1.63 1.95
N MET A 481 11.22 1.08 2.48
CA MET A 481 11.03 -0.37 2.60
C MET A 481 10.90 -1.03 1.22
N ILE A 482 10.06 -0.45 0.35
CA ILE A 482 9.80 -0.95 -1.01
C ILE A 482 11.04 -0.83 -1.90
N ASP A 483 11.83 0.22 -1.71
CA ASP A 483 13.09 0.44 -2.42
C ASP A 483 14.22 -0.50 -1.95
N GLY A 484 13.97 -1.33 -0.93
CA GLY A 484 14.93 -2.30 -0.44
C GLY A 484 16.13 -1.70 0.32
N LEU A 485 16.02 -0.47 0.80
CA LEU A 485 17.12 0.26 1.44
C LEU A 485 17.23 0.00 2.96
N CYS A 486 16.29 -0.72 3.56
CA CYS A 486 16.07 -0.77 4.99
C CYS A 486 16.63 -2.04 5.64
N ASP A 487 17.41 -1.88 6.73
CA ASP A 487 17.80 -2.95 7.65
C ASP A 487 17.16 -2.79 9.05
N GLY A 488 16.44 -1.69 9.29
CA GLY A 488 15.69 -1.46 10.52
C GLY A 488 14.93 -0.14 10.51
N ILE A 489 14.00 -0.01 11.45
CA ILE A 489 13.13 1.15 11.62
C ILE A 489 13.13 1.60 13.08
N TRP A 490 13.18 2.91 13.30
CA TRP A 490 13.10 3.54 14.60
C TRP A 490 12.15 4.75 14.53
N LEU A 491 10.92 4.54 14.95
CA LEU A 491 9.94 5.62 15.06
C LEU A 491 9.99 6.23 16.45
N MET A 492 9.96 7.55 16.51
CA MET A 492 9.96 8.33 17.75
C MET A 492 8.84 9.35 17.70
N ASN A 493 8.25 9.67 18.84
CA ASN A 493 7.24 10.71 18.94
C ASN A 493 7.41 11.52 20.22
N ASP A 494 7.36 12.84 20.10
CA ASP A 494 7.42 13.82 21.20
C ASP A 494 6.00 14.39 21.48
N GLY A 495 4.99 13.53 21.37
CA GLY A 495 3.58 13.82 21.64
C GLY A 495 2.95 12.72 22.49
N ASP A 496 1.66 12.85 22.80
CA ASP A 496 0.95 11.95 23.69
C ASP A 496 0.41 10.69 22.96
N ILE A 497 1.34 9.87 22.45
CA ILE A 497 1.02 8.57 21.83
C ILE A 497 1.71 7.46 22.62
N ALA A 498 0.97 6.39 22.92
CA ALA A 498 1.50 5.24 23.65
C ALA A 498 2.67 4.57 22.90
N LEU A 499 3.67 4.10 23.65
CA LEU A 499 4.83 3.40 23.08
C LEU A 499 4.42 2.13 22.32
N SER A 500 3.41 1.41 22.79
CA SER A 500 2.82 0.25 22.11
C SER A 500 2.26 0.59 20.74
N THR A 501 1.64 1.76 20.56
CA THR A 501 1.18 2.26 19.25
C THR A 501 2.35 2.58 18.32
N ILE A 502 3.40 3.25 18.83
CA ILE A 502 4.60 3.57 18.06
C ILE A 502 5.30 2.28 17.59
N GLU A 503 5.47 1.32 18.52
CA GLU A 503 6.05 0.01 18.23
C GLU A 503 5.19 -0.78 17.24
N GLY A 504 3.87 -0.83 17.46
CA GLY A 504 2.90 -1.48 16.58
C GLY A 504 2.95 -0.92 15.17
N THR A 505 3.04 0.40 15.04
CA THR A 505 3.17 1.09 13.74
C THR A 505 4.46 0.68 13.02
N ALA A 506 5.60 0.62 13.71
CA ALA A 506 6.87 0.19 13.12
C ALA A 506 6.80 -1.25 12.58
N PHE A 507 6.26 -2.19 13.36
CA PHE A 507 6.02 -3.56 12.91
C PHE A 507 5.02 -3.63 11.75
N GLY A 508 3.95 -2.83 11.81
CA GLY A 508 2.93 -2.73 10.76
C GLY A 508 3.51 -2.26 9.42
N ILE A 509 4.39 -1.26 9.44
CA ILE A 509 5.08 -0.75 8.25
C ILE A 509 5.98 -1.84 7.64
N LEU A 510 6.77 -2.54 8.44
CA LEU A 510 7.62 -3.65 7.97
C LEU A 510 6.78 -4.79 7.38
N GLN A 511 5.63 -5.09 7.97
CA GLN A 511 4.71 -6.12 7.47
C GLN A 511 4.03 -5.68 6.17
N ALA A 512 3.58 -4.43 6.08
CA ALA A 512 3.01 -3.86 4.86
C ALA A 512 4.03 -3.82 3.71
N GLY A 513 5.30 -3.53 4.01
CA GLY A 513 6.43 -3.58 3.06
C GLY A 513 6.95 -4.99 2.74
N ARG A 514 6.33 -6.05 3.27
CA ARG A 514 6.72 -7.46 3.07
C ARG A 514 8.11 -7.83 3.57
N LEU A 515 8.66 -7.09 4.53
CA LEU A 515 10.02 -7.30 5.06
C LEU A 515 10.04 -8.16 6.32
N ARG A 516 9.00 -8.06 7.16
CA ARG A 516 8.90 -8.81 8.42
C ARG A 516 7.44 -9.08 8.79
N THR A 517 7.11 -10.33 9.08
CA THR A 517 5.78 -10.72 9.56
C THR A 517 5.79 -10.76 11.09
N SER A 518 4.94 -9.97 11.73
CA SER A 518 4.87 -9.84 13.20
C SER A 518 3.57 -10.38 13.80
N LYS A 519 2.49 -10.41 13.01
CA LYS A 519 1.14 -10.85 13.42
C LYS A 519 0.44 -11.57 12.26
N THR A 520 -0.75 -12.11 12.52
CA THR A 520 -1.64 -12.61 11.46
C THR A 520 -1.94 -11.48 10.47
N GLU A 521 -1.86 -11.75 9.18
CA GLU A 521 -2.21 -10.79 8.14
C GLU A 521 -3.62 -11.08 7.63
N TYR A 522 -4.45 -10.03 7.57
CA TYR A 522 -5.78 -10.10 6.99
C TYR A 522 -5.82 -9.37 5.66
N ILE A 523 -6.32 -10.07 4.63
CA ILE A 523 -6.61 -9.52 3.32
C ILE A 523 -8.14 -9.39 3.26
N SER A 524 -8.67 -8.27 3.75
CA SER A 524 -10.10 -8.09 3.95
C SER A 524 -10.70 -7.10 2.96
N CYS A 525 -11.77 -7.55 2.31
CA CYS A 525 -12.54 -6.73 1.39
C CYS A 525 -13.22 -5.55 2.13
N PRO A 526 -13.24 -4.33 1.58
CA PRO A 526 -13.92 -3.19 2.19
C PRO A 526 -15.46 -3.31 2.13
N GLY A 527 -15.98 -4.26 1.36
CA GLY A 527 -17.40 -4.36 1.04
C GLY A 527 -17.83 -3.45 -0.14
N CYS A 528 -18.88 -3.84 -0.79
CA CYS A 528 -19.55 -3.08 -1.85
C CYS A 528 -20.95 -3.67 -2.07
N GLY A 529 -21.75 -3.18 -3.02
CA GLY A 529 -23.06 -3.71 -3.36
C GLY A 529 -23.10 -5.20 -3.78
N ARG A 530 -21.92 -5.86 -3.91
CA ARG A 530 -21.79 -7.31 -4.19
C ARG A 530 -21.63 -8.16 -2.93
N THR A 531 -21.51 -7.55 -1.75
CA THR A 531 -21.29 -8.29 -0.49
C THR A 531 -22.53 -9.15 -0.13
N LEU A 532 -22.32 -10.42 0.22
CA LEU A 532 -23.36 -11.42 0.32
C LEU A 532 -23.71 -11.83 1.76
N TYR A 533 -23.03 -11.26 2.77
CA TYR A 533 -23.18 -11.58 4.19
C TYR A 533 -22.71 -10.39 5.06
N ASP A 534 -22.89 -10.46 6.38
CA ASP A 534 -22.37 -9.44 7.29
C ASP A 534 -20.84 -9.56 7.39
N LEU A 535 -20.17 -8.82 6.48
CA LEU A 535 -18.72 -8.87 6.31
C LEU A 535 -17.99 -8.34 7.54
N ARG A 536 -18.47 -7.24 8.14
CA ARG A 536 -17.78 -6.59 9.27
C ARG A 536 -17.83 -7.42 10.55
N ASP A 537 -18.99 -7.96 10.88
CA ASP A 537 -19.12 -8.87 12.04
C ASP A 537 -18.25 -10.12 11.85
N THR A 538 -18.28 -10.69 10.64
CA THR A 538 -17.46 -11.85 10.29
C THR A 538 -15.96 -11.58 10.42
N ILE A 539 -15.48 -10.44 9.95
CA ILE A 539 -14.07 -10.05 10.09
C ILE A 539 -13.68 -9.96 11.55
N LYS A 540 -14.47 -9.30 12.39
CA LYS A 540 -14.20 -9.19 13.84
C LYS A 540 -14.10 -10.58 14.49
N ARG A 541 -15.03 -11.48 14.20
CA ARG A 541 -15.04 -12.86 14.73
C ARG A 541 -13.81 -13.66 14.31
N ILE A 542 -13.43 -13.57 13.04
CA ILE A 542 -12.23 -14.25 12.53
C ILE A 542 -10.98 -13.64 13.17
N HIS A 543 -10.90 -12.30 13.24
CA HIS A 543 -9.79 -11.59 13.85
C HIS A 543 -9.59 -11.98 15.32
N GLU A 544 -10.64 -11.94 16.13
CA GLU A 544 -10.58 -12.35 17.55
C GLU A 544 -10.08 -13.78 17.73
N ALA A 545 -10.49 -14.68 16.85
CA ALA A 545 -10.14 -16.10 16.92
C ALA A 545 -8.74 -16.44 16.39
N THR A 546 -8.10 -15.56 15.61
CA THR A 546 -6.86 -15.89 14.88
C THR A 546 -5.73 -14.86 15.07
N LYS A 547 -5.94 -13.75 15.82
CA LYS A 547 -4.96 -12.67 16.02
C LYS A 547 -3.60 -13.15 16.55
N ASP A 548 -3.59 -14.21 17.35
CA ASP A 548 -2.37 -14.78 17.94
C ASP A 548 -1.68 -15.82 17.05
N MET A 549 -2.27 -16.15 15.89
CA MET A 549 -1.74 -17.13 14.94
C MET A 549 -0.71 -16.48 14.00
N LYS A 550 0.45 -16.09 14.55
CA LYS A 550 1.50 -15.38 13.80
C LYS A 550 1.92 -16.12 12.54
N GLY A 551 2.14 -15.36 11.48
CA GLY A 551 2.63 -15.88 10.20
C GLY A 551 1.55 -16.43 9.28
N LEU A 552 0.28 -16.42 9.70
CA LEU A 552 -0.85 -16.73 8.82
C LEU A 552 -1.28 -15.52 8.01
N LYS A 553 -1.77 -15.80 6.80
CA LYS A 553 -2.49 -14.85 5.94
C LYS A 553 -3.89 -15.37 5.69
N ILE A 554 -4.90 -14.61 6.09
CA ILE A 554 -6.31 -15.01 5.96
C ILE A 554 -7.02 -14.00 5.04
N GLY A 555 -7.57 -14.50 3.93
CA GLY A 555 -8.41 -13.73 3.01
C GLY A 555 -9.88 -13.76 3.46
N ILE A 556 -10.52 -12.58 3.56
CA ILE A 556 -11.94 -12.46 3.91
C ILE A 556 -12.65 -11.63 2.85
N MET A 557 -13.42 -12.27 1.97
CA MET A 557 -13.94 -11.68 0.75
C MET A 557 -15.48 -11.70 0.71
N GLY A 558 -16.07 -10.54 0.45
CA GLY A 558 -17.52 -10.38 0.37
C GLY A 558 -18.18 -11.15 -0.77
N CYS A 559 -17.45 -11.45 -1.86
CA CYS A 559 -17.96 -12.16 -3.03
C CYS A 559 -16.83 -12.81 -3.85
N ILE A 560 -17.20 -13.64 -4.84
CA ILE A 560 -16.28 -14.37 -5.71
C ILE A 560 -15.68 -13.52 -6.85
N VAL A 561 -16.14 -12.30 -7.09
CA VAL A 561 -15.77 -11.51 -8.30
C VAL A 561 -14.26 -11.26 -8.38
N ASN A 562 -13.68 -10.74 -7.31
CA ASN A 562 -12.23 -10.56 -7.21
C ASN A 562 -11.60 -11.44 -6.12
N GLY A 563 -12.43 -11.96 -5.22
CA GLY A 563 -12.00 -12.62 -3.99
C GLY A 563 -10.91 -13.66 -4.18
N PRO A 564 -11.12 -14.73 -4.96
CA PRO A 564 -10.13 -15.79 -5.14
C PRO A 564 -8.80 -15.31 -5.74
N GLY A 565 -8.83 -14.25 -6.54
CA GLY A 565 -7.63 -13.67 -7.12
C GLY A 565 -6.86 -12.77 -6.15
N GLU A 566 -7.57 -11.89 -5.43
CA GLU A 566 -6.96 -10.94 -4.47
C GLU A 566 -6.39 -11.64 -3.24
N MET A 567 -6.98 -12.79 -2.85
CA MET A 567 -6.45 -13.61 -1.77
C MET A 567 -5.50 -14.73 -2.23
N ALA A 568 -5.01 -14.66 -3.47
CA ALA A 568 -4.13 -15.70 -4.02
C ALA A 568 -2.85 -15.94 -3.19
N ASP A 569 -2.43 -14.94 -2.42
CA ASP A 569 -1.30 -15.01 -1.48
C ASP A 569 -1.73 -15.38 -0.04
N ALA A 570 -3.03 -15.60 0.20
CA ALA A 570 -3.52 -16.01 1.50
C ALA A 570 -3.30 -17.52 1.70
N ASP A 571 -3.02 -17.92 2.96
CA ASP A 571 -2.95 -19.34 3.33
C ASP A 571 -4.35 -19.94 3.34
N TYR A 572 -5.33 -19.18 3.85
CA TYR A 572 -6.74 -19.58 3.93
C TYR A 572 -7.65 -18.46 3.47
N GLY A 573 -8.82 -18.82 2.92
CA GLY A 573 -9.80 -17.88 2.43
C GLY A 573 -11.22 -18.18 2.91
N TYR A 574 -11.94 -17.09 3.27
CA TYR A 574 -13.36 -17.08 3.59
C TYR A 574 -14.06 -16.20 2.56
N VAL A 575 -14.86 -16.78 1.68
CA VAL A 575 -15.39 -16.10 0.49
C VAL A 575 -16.90 -16.27 0.39
N GLY A 576 -17.64 -15.16 0.25
CA GLY A 576 -19.08 -15.19 -0.02
C GLY A 576 -19.39 -15.87 -1.35
N ALA A 577 -20.18 -16.95 -1.32
CA ALA A 577 -20.54 -17.77 -2.47
C ALA A 577 -22.00 -17.56 -2.94
N GLY A 578 -22.85 -17.02 -2.09
CA GLY A 578 -24.25 -16.70 -2.32
C GLY A 578 -24.86 -16.12 -1.04
N PRO A 579 -26.13 -15.64 -1.07
CA PRO A 579 -26.77 -15.12 0.14
C PRO A 579 -26.74 -16.15 1.28
N GLY A 580 -26.08 -15.81 2.41
CA GLY A 580 -25.92 -16.69 3.56
C GLY A 580 -25.06 -17.93 3.33
N LYS A 581 -24.28 -17.99 2.24
CA LYS A 581 -23.41 -19.12 1.89
C LYS A 581 -21.97 -18.68 1.68
N ILE A 582 -21.05 -19.46 2.23
CA ILE A 582 -19.61 -19.22 2.23
C ILE A 582 -18.90 -20.40 1.59
N SER A 583 -17.80 -20.13 0.89
CA SER A 583 -16.83 -21.14 0.48
C SER A 583 -15.49 -20.90 1.18
N LEU A 584 -14.85 -21.98 1.61
CA LEU A 584 -13.53 -21.94 2.24
C LEU A 584 -12.45 -22.37 1.26
N TYR A 585 -11.33 -21.70 1.34
CA TYR A 585 -10.17 -21.91 0.47
C TYR A 585 -8.93 -22.24 1.30
N LYS A 586 -8.07 -23.08 0.72
CA LYS A 586 -6.68 -23.29 1.14
C LYS A 586 -5.79 -22.83 -0.02
N GLY A 587 -5.10 -21.71 0.13
CA GLY A 587 -4.44 -21.04 -0.98
C GLY A 587 -5.46 -20.72 -2.09
N LYS A 588 -5.21 -21.25 -3.29
CA LYS A 588 -6.09 -21.05 -4.47
C LYS A 588 -7.18 -22.10 -4.64
N GLU A 589 -7.17 -23.17 -3.84
CA GLU A 589 -8.09 -24.29 -3.93
C GLU A 589 -9.30 -24.09 -3.03
N CYS A 590 -10.50 -24.21 -3.59
CA CYS A 590 -11.72 -24.23 -2.81
C CYS A 590 -11.91 -25.63 -2.20
N VAL A 591 -11.80 -25.71 -0.87
CA VAL A 591 -11.84 -26.99 -0.12
C VAL A 591 -13.22 -27.32 0.43
N GLU A 592 -14.05 -26.31 0.70
CA GLU A 592 -15.44 -26.49 1.11
C GLU A 592 -16.33 -25.46 0.41
N HIS A 593 -17.46 -25.94 -0.15
CA HIS A 593 -18.39 -25.13 -0.93
C HIS A 593 -19.72 -24.91 -0.21
N ASN A 594 -20.30 -23.72 -0.38
CA ASN A 594 -21.68 -23.42 0.00
C ASN A 594 -22.06 -23.75 1.47
N ILE A 595 -21.12 -23.49 2.39
CA ILE A 595 -21.32 -23.69 3.83
C ILE A 595 -22.31 -22.62 4.34
N PRO A 596 -23.25 -22.95 5.24
CA PRO A 596 -24.04 -21.95 5.93
C PRO A 596 -23.13 -20.94 6.67
N GLU A 597 -23.41 -19.65 6.56
CA GLU A 597 -22.63 -18.58 7.18
C GLU A 597 -22.41 -18.81 8.68
N GLY A 598 -23.44 -19.27 9.41
CA GLY A 598 -23.36 -19.53 10.85
C GLY A 598 -22.33 -20.60 11.26
N GLU A 599 -21.93 -21.50 10.36
CA GLU A 599 -20.94 -22.56 10.62
C GLU A 599 -19.55 -22.23 10.07
N ALA A 600 -19.46 -21.28 9.15
CA ALA A 600 -18.29 -21.13 8.29
C ALA A 600 -17.04 -20.68 9.06
N VAL A 601 -17.16 -19.81 10.09
CA VAL A 601 -16.02 -19.39 10.92
C VAL A 601 -15.45 -20.56 11.71
N GLU A 602 -16.31 -21.38 12.33
CA GLU A 602 -15.87 -22.58 13.06
C GLU A 602 -15.16 -23.58 12.16
N ARG A 603 -15.67 -23.77 10.94
CA ARG A 603 -15.06 -24.66 9.94
C ARG A 603 -13.71 -24.14 9.46
N LEU A 604 -13.58 -22.81 9.24
CA LEU A 604 -12.29 -22.19 8.93
C LEU A 604 -11.26 -22.44 10.04
N LEU A 605 -11.63 -22.25 11.30
CA LEU A 605 -10.75 -22.51 12.43
C LEU A 605 -10.34 -23.98 12.54
N ARG A 606 -11.28 -24.90 12.25
CA ARG A 606 -10.98 -26.33 12.21
C ARG A 606 -10.02 -26.68 11.07
N LEU A 607 -10.21 -26.08 9.89
CA LEU A 607 -9.31 -26.24 8.74
C LEU A 607 -7.89 -25.81 9.09
N ILE A 608 -7.73 -24.60 9.67
CA ILE A 608 -6.44 -24.06 10.11
C ILE A 608 -5.75 -25.00 11.12
N LYS A 609 -6.47 -25.41 12.17
CA LYS A 609 -5.93 -26.27 13.24
C LYS A 609 -5.56 -27.65 12.74
N THR A 610 -6.31 -28.20 11.78
CA THR A 610 -6.03 -29.52 11.20
C THR A 610 -4.79 -29.47 10.30
N ASP A 611 -4.62 -28.40 9.56
CA ASP A 611 -3.54 -28.24 8.59
C ASP A 611 -2.23 -27.77 9.25
N ARG A 612 -2.32 -26.96 10.31
CA ARG A 612 -1.19 -26.40 11.07
C ARG A 612 -1.37 -26.57 12.58
N PRO A 613 -1.22 -27.80 13.07
CA PRO A 613 -1.45 -28.11 14.50
C PRO A 613 -0.49 -27.35 15.44
N GLU A 614 0.66 -26.96 14.96
CA GLU A 614 1.66 -26.18 15.71
C GLU A 614 1.18 -24.76 16.04
N ILE A 615 0.29 -24.18 15.26
CA ILE A 615 -0.26 -22.82 15.46
C ILE A 615 -1.44 -22.84 16.44
N GLY A 616 -2.18 -23.95 16.52
CA GLY A 616 -3.37 -24.07 17.36
C GLY A 616 -3.13 -24.43 18.83
N ASN A 617 -1.89 -24.67 19.25
CA ASN A 617 -1.50 -25.16 20.58
C ASN A 617 -0.72 -24.14 21.44
N LYS A 618 -0.79 -22.85 21.12
CA LYS A 618 -0.15 -21.80 21.95
C LYS A 618 -1.20 -20.98 22.67
#